data_7df4705643c50f39a155a16dd5b24dc5
#
_entry.id   7df4705643c50f39a155a16dd5b24dc5
#
_cell.length_a   1.000
_cell.length_b   1.000
_cell.length_c   1.000
_cell.angle_alpha   90.00
_cell.angle_beta   90.00
_cell.angle_gamma   90.00
#
_symmetry.space_group_name_H-M   'P 1'
#
loop_
_entity.id
_entity.type
_entity.pdbx_description
1 polymer ?
#
loop_
_entity_poly.entity_id
_entity_poly.type
_entity_poly.pdbx_seq_one_letter_code
_entity_poly.pdbx_strand_id
1 'polypeptide(L)'
;MKETIQTNPAQAAEEAEHLIKGKNKKNVELLVAIGNTYLDADKLPEAQEYATLARKANGKSALASVLEGNIAMKQKNAGLASQKYEEAIYFDPKCTEAYLKYADVYKSANASLAIEKLNQLKALEPSNTAVDKKLAEIYYLKNDFSKAAEAYANFAMGPTATEEDLVKYAFALFLNHDFEKSLEVANMGLQKNAHHAAFNRLAMYNYTDLKRFDEAIKAADIFFNECEKADYSYLDYMYYGHLLESLKKYDDAVIQYEKAVKMDPKKTDLYKNISSAYEQKNDYKKAISAYQKYYSSLDKEKQTPDLQFQVGRLYYGAGTQPDSLTITVEERKQALMSADSVFHAIAEAAPDSYLGNFWRARANSALDPETTQGLAKPFYEEVAALLESKNDPHYNSALVECYSYLGYYYLLAIENPALKAEAKANKDKSIEYWNKILAIDPANATAKRALDGIK
;
A
#
# COMPACT_ATOMS: atom_id res chain seq x y z
N MET A 1 -32.90 -28.97 -26.84
CA MET A 1 -33.50 -27.60 -26.84
C MET A 1 -32.47 -26.49 -26.81
N LYS A 2 -31.49 -26.45 -25.90
CA LYS A 2 -30.54 -25.32 -25.78
C LYS A 2 -29.75 -25.07 -27.06
N GLU A 3 -29.23 -26.12 -27.71
CA GLU A 3 -28.50 -26.00 -29.00
C GLU A 3 -29.44 -25.72 -30.17
N THR A 4 -30.67 -26.29 -30.09
CA THR A 4 -31.68 -26.20 -31.15
C THR A 4 -32.27 -24.79 -31.28
N ILE A 5 -32.32 -23.99 -30.17
CA ILE A 5 -32.91 -22.64 -30.18
C ILE A 5 -32.15 -21.72 -31.15
N GLN A 6 -30.84 -21.87 -31.27
CA GLN A 6 -30.02 -21.02 -32.15
C GLN A 6 -29.93 -21.55 -33.57
N THR A 7 -29.95 -22.89 -33.75
CA THR A 7 -29.76 -23.53 -35.04
C THR A 7 -31.06 -23.78 -35.77
N ASN A 8 -32.13 -24.11 -35.03
CA ASN A 8 -33.46 -24.38 -35.59
C ASN A 8 -34.59 -23.99 -34.59
N PRO A 9 -34.97 -22.70 -34.55
CA PRO A 9 -35.97 -22.19 -33.58
C PRO A 9 -37.33 -22.90 -33.67
N ALA A 10 -37.76 -23.30 -34.85
CA ALA A 10 -39.01 -24.02 -35.04
C ALA A 10 -38.99 -25.39 -34.34
N GLN A 11 -37.93 -26.14 -34.52
CA GLN A 11 -37.74 -27.42 -33.84
C GLN A 11 -37.63 -27.24 -32.32
N ALA A 12 -36.98 -26.19 -31.85
CA ALA A 12 -36.91 -25.89 -30.42
C ALA A 12 -38.29 -25.60 -29.82
N ALA A 13 -39.18 -24.91 -30.57
CA ALA A 13 -40.55 -24.67 -30.15
C ALA A 13 -41.35 -25.98 -30.05
N GLU A 14 -41.22 -26.86 -31.04
CA GLU A 14 -41.86 -28.18 -31.03
C GLU A 14 -41.35 -29.05 -29.87
N GLU A 15 -40.07 -29.05 -29.58
CA GLU A 15 -39.44 -29.72 -28.42
C GLU A 15 -40.04 -29.18 -27.12
N ALA A 16 -40.13 -27.86 -26.96
CA ALA A 16 -40.68 -27.21 -25.78
C ALA A 16 -42.16 -27.56 -25.58
N GLU A 17 -43.00 -27.51 -26.65
CA GLU A 17 -44.39 -27.91 -26.59
C GLU A 17 -44.56 -29.40 -26.25
N HIS A 18 -43.69 -30.26 -26.77
CA HIS A 18 -43.72 -31.69 -26.45
C HIS A 18 -43.41 -31.93 -24.96
N LEU A 19 -42.46 -31.21 -24.37
CA LEU A 19 -42.10 -31.33 -22.96
C LEU A 19 -43.28 -30.99 -22.01
N ILE A 20 -44.12 -30.03 -22.38
CA ILE A 20 -45.26 -29.56 -21.55
C ILE A 20 -46.58 -30.23 -21.89
N LYS A 21 -46.62 -31.35 -22.63
CA LYS A 21 -47.83 -32.09 -22.93
C LYS A 21 -48.37 -32.89 -21.72
N GLY A 22 -49.69 -33.12 -21.69
CA GLY A 22 -50.35 -33.95 -20.70
C GLY A 22 -50.18 -33.42 -19.26
N LYS A 23 -49.69 -34.26 -18.37
CA LYS A 23 -49.50 -33.94 -16.95
C LYS A 23 -48.48 -32.83 -16.68
N ASN A 24 -47.59 -32.58 -17.64
CA ASN A 24 -46.55 -31.57 -17.51
C ASN A 24 -47.05 -30.16 -17.85
N LYS A 25 -48.25 -29.98 -18.35
CA LYS A 25 -48.81 -28.68 -18.77
C LYS A 25 -48.83 -27.62 -17.66
N LYS A 26 -48.90 -28.06 -16.40
CA LYS A 26 -48.90 -27.20 -15.21
C LYS A 26 -47.65 -27.41 -14.33
N ASN A 27 -46.62 -28.07 -14.84
CA ASN A 27 -45.38 -28.26 -14.12
C ASN A 27 -44.57 -26.94 -14.16
N VAL A 28 -44.63 -26.18 -13.05
CA VAL A 28 -44.02 -24.87 -12.95
C VAL A 28 -42.51 -24.94 -13.13
N GLU A 29 -41.84 -25.92 -12.53
CA GLU A 29 -40.39 -26.11 -12.62
C GLU A 29 -39.95 -26.30 -14.07
N LEU A 30 -40.68 -27.12 -14.83
CA LEU A 30 -40.41 -27.37 -16.24
C LEU A 30 -40.66 -26.11 -17.09
N LEU A 31 -41.78 -25.41 -16.85
CA LEU A 31 -42.10 -24.17 -17.55
C LEU A 31 -41.02 -23.09 -17.31
N VAL A 32 -40.56 -22.95 -16.06
CA VAL A 32 -39.48 -22.02 -15.69
C VAL A 32 -38.15 -22.44 -16.34
N ALA A 33 -37.84 -23.76 -16.35
CA ALA A 33 -36.61 -24.25 -16.99
C ALA A 33 -36.60 -23.96 -18.50
N ILE A 34 -37.72 -24.14 -19.18
CA ILE A 34 -37.86 -23.79 -20.61
C ILE A 34 -37.71 -22.28 -20.80
N GLY A 35 -38.39 -21.48 -19.97
CA GLY A 35 -38.32 -20.02 -20.00
C GLY A 35 -36.89 -19.48 -19.81
N ASN A 36 -36.16 -20.04 -18.85
CA ASN A 36 -34.75 -19.70 -18.64
C ASN A 36 -33.86 -20.09 -19.84
N THR A 37 -34.17 -21.26 -20.48
CA THR A 37 -33.40 -21.69 -21.66
C THR A 37 -33.59 -20.73 -22.84
N TYR A 38 -34.79 -20.19 -23.04
CA TYR A 38 -35.07 -19.16 -24.04
C TYR A 38 -34.40 -17.81 -23.63
N LEU A 39 -34.44 -17.46 -22.35
CA LEU A 39 -33.82 -16.24 -21.84
C LEU A 39 -32.30 -16.27 -22.04
N ASP A 40 -31.66 -17.41 -21.79
CA ASP A 40 -30.21 -17.61 -22.02
C ASP A 40 -29.83 -17.49 -23.50
N ALA A 41 -30.78 -17.82 -24.41
CA ALA A 41 -30.61 -17.65 -25.84
C ALA A 41 -31.05 -16.27 -26.37
N ASP A 42 -31.29 -15.29 -25.49
CA ASP A 42 -31.79 -13.95 -25.81
C ASP A 42 -33.15 -13.92 -26.52
N LYS A 43 -33.98 -14.95 -26.36
CA LYS A 43 -35.32 -15.06 -26.89
C LYS A 43 -36.36 -14.57 -25.86
N LEU A 44 -36.41 -13.25 -25.69
CA LEU A 44 -37.22 -12.58 -24.67
C LEU A 44 -38.74 -12.83 -24.84
N PRO A 45 -39.35 -12.78 -26.04
CA PRO A 45 -40.77 -13.06 -26.20
C PRO A 45 -41.17 -14.47 -25.71
N GLU A 46 -40.41 -15.48 -26.13
CA GLU A 46 -40.64 -16.88 -25.76
C GLU A 46 -40.40 -17.08 -24.25
N ALA A 47 -39.35 -16.50 -23.68
CA ALA A 47 -39.11 -16.52 -22.23
C ALA A 47 -40.29 -15.93 -21.46
N GLN A 48 -40.85 -14.80 -21.92
CA GLN A 48 -42.02 -14.16 -21.33
C GLN A 48 -43.28 -15.00 -21.43
N GLU A 49 -43.48 -15.72 -22.53
CA GLU A 49 -44.61 -16.66 -22.70
C GLU A 49 -44.53 -17.76 -21.64
N TYR A 50 -43.36 -18.41 -21.46
CA TYR A 50 -43.22 -19.48 -20.47
C TYR A 50 -43.28 -18.94 -19.02
N ALA A 51 -42.83 -17.73 -18.73
CA ALA A 51 -43.05 -17.10 -17.44
C ALA A 51 -44.56 -16.89 -17.16
N THR A 52 -45.33 -16.48 -18.17
CA THR A 52 -46.78 -16.29 -18.08
C THR A 52 -47.49 -17.64 -17.85
N LEU A 53 -47.08 -18.69 -18.54
CA LEU A 53 -47.59 -20.04 -18.34
C LEU A 53 -47.28 -20.56 -16.93
N ALA A 54 -46.07 -20.37 -16.44
CA ALA A 54 -45.66 -20.75 -15.08
C ALA A 54 -46.51 -20.00 -14.03
N ARG A 55 -46.70 -18.68 -14.20
CA ARG A 55 -47.52 -17.84 -13.32
C ARG A 55 -49.01 -18.30 -13.34
N LYS A 56 -49.52 -18.66 -14.51
CA LYS A 56 -50.90 -19.22 -14.66
C LYS A 56 -51.04 -20.57 -14.00
N ALA A 57 -50.00 -21.41 -14.04
CA ALA A 57 -49.98 -22.71 -13.39
C ALA A 57 -49.94 -22.61 -11.86
N ASN A 58 -49.17 -21.69 -11.32
CA ASN A 58 -49.14 -21.38 -9.90
C ASN A 58 -48.85 -19.87 -9.69
N GLY A 59 -49.88 -19.12 -9.32
CA GLY A 59 -49.80 -17.67 -9.09
C GLY A 59 -48.86 -17.25 -7.93
N LYS A 60 -48.52 -18.17 -7.02
CA LYS A 60 -47.63 -17.94 -5.88
C LYS A 60 -46.31 -18.70 -6.00
N SER A 61 -45.84 -18.95 -7.23
CA SER A 61 -44.58 -19.63 -7.47
C SER A 61 -43.38 -18.65 -7.34
N ALA A 62 -42.50 -18.92 -6.39
CA ALA A 62 -41.23 -18.22 -6.28
C ALA A 62 -40.36 -18.34 -7.55
N LEU A 63 -40.32 -19.56 -8.15
CA LEU A 63 -39.54 -19.79 -9.37
C LEU A 63 -40.08 -18.98 -10.57
N ALA A 64 -41.40 -18.83 -10.70
CA ALA A 64 -41.98 -17.98 -11.74
C ALA A 64 -41.63 -16.51 -11.54
N SER A 65 -41.67 -16.03 -10.29
CA SER A 65 -41.28 -14.67 -9.98
C SER A 65 -39.77 -14.43 -10.24
N VAL A 66 -38.91 -15.41 -9.96
CA VAL A 66 -37.48 -15.33 -10.31
C VAL A 66 -37.26 -15.20 -11.82
N LEU A 67 -37.94 -16.02 -12.62
CA LEU A 67 -37.87 -15.93 -14.09
C LEU A 67 -38.37 -14.58 -14.60
N GLU A 68 -39.47 -14.05 -14.08
CA GLU A 68 -39.96 -12.70 -14.42
C GLU A 68 -38.91 -11.61 -14.06
N GLY A 69 -38.23 -11.76 -12.91
CA GLY A 69 -37.16 -10.89 -12.50
C GLY A 69 -35.92 -10.98 -13.42
N ASN A 70 -35.54 -12.18 -13.82
CA ASN A 70 -34.44 -12.42 -14.76
C ASN A 70 -34.75 -11.79 -16.15
N ILE A 71 -35.99 -11.89 -16.63
CA ILE A 71 -36.45 -11.24 -17.86
C ILE A 71 -36.36 -9.71 -17.72
N ALA A 72 -36.83 -9.16 -16.61
CA ALA A 72 -36.72 -7.71 -16.33
C ALA A 72 -35.28 -7.23 -16.32
N MET A 73 -34.34 -8.02 -15.78
CA MET A 73 -32.92 -7.71 -15.84
C MET A 73 -32.36 -7.64 -17.27
N LYS A 74 -32.73 -8.60 -18.11
CA LYS A 74 -32.37 -8.58 -19.54
C LYS A 74 -32.96 -7.36 -20.27
N GLN A 75 -34.11 -6.88 -19.84
CA GLN A 75 -34.75 -5.64 -20.35
C GLN A 75 -34.13 -4.37 -19.71
N LYS A 76 -33.08 -4.50 -18.89
CA LYS A 76 -32.43 -3.41 -18.15
C LYS A 76 -33.38 -2.68 -17.18
N ASN A 77 -34.41 -3.34 -16.71
CA ASN A 77 -35.35 -2.81 -15.74
C ASN A 77 -35.06 -3.36 -14.33
N ALA A 78 -34.03 -2.81 -13.69
CA ALA A 78 -33.60 -3.24 -12.36
C ALA A 78 -34.70 -3.06 -11.28
N GLY A 79 -35.53 -2.03 -11.39
CA GLY A 79 -36.63 -1.78 -10.45
C GLY A 79 -37.69 -2.90 -10.49
N LEU A 80 -38.13 -3.28 -11.69
CA LEU A 80 -39.07 -4.42 -11.85
C LEU A 80 -38.43 -5.73 -11.43
N ALA A 81 -37.13 -5.93 -11.76
CA ALA A 81 -36.41 -7.14 -11.38
C ALA A 81 -36.38 -7.33 -9.86
N SER A 82 -35.97 -6.26 -9.12
CA SER A 82 -35.92 -6.31 -7.64
C SER A 82 -37.29 -6.58 -7.03
N GLN A 83 -38.35 -5.95 -7.55
CA GLN A 83 -39.74 -6.21 -7.12
C GLN A 83 -40.09 -7.69 -7.30
N LYS A 84 -39.72 -8.32 -8.44
CA LYS A 84 -40.01 -9.70 -8.71
C LYS A 84 -39.22 -10.66 -7.86
N TYR A 85 -37.95 -10.33 -7.53
CA TYR A 85 -37.16 -11.12 -6.57
C TYR A 85 -37.72 -10.99 -5.14
N GLU A 86 -38.19 -9.82 -4.72
CA GLU A 86 -38.89 -9.66 -3.43
C GLU A 86 -40.21 -10.46 -3.40
N GLU A 87 -40.98 -10.49 -4.48
CA GLU A 87 -42.16 -11.33 -4.61
C GLU A 87 -41.79 -12.81 -4.47
N ALA A 88 -40.70 -13.25 -5.07
CA ALA A 88 -40.21 -14.63 -4.93
C ALA A 88 -39.85 -14.97 -3.48
N ILE A 89 -39.12 -14.07 -2.79
CA ILE A 89 -38.77 -14.22 -1.38
C ILE A 89 -40.02 -14.26 -0.48
N TYR A 90 -41.04 -13.47 -0.81
CA TYR A 90 -42.31 -13.48 -0.09
C TYR A 90 -43.06 -14.82 -0.25
N PHE A 91 -43.04 -15.44 -1.44
CA PHE A 91 -43.68 -16.73 -1.68
C PHE A 91 -42.88 -17.91 -1.13
N ASP A 92 -41.56 -17.85 -1.17
CA ASP A 92 -40.66 -18.82 -0.57
C ASP A 92 -39.48 -18.11 0.11
N PRO A 93 -39.52 -17.94 1.46
CA PRO A 93 -38.47 -17.33 2.23
C PRO A 93 -37.11 -18.05 2.16
N LYS A 94 -37.05 -19.24 1.58
CA LYS A 94 -35.81 -20.01 1.38
C LYS A 94 -35.39 -20.11 -0.10
N CYS A 95 -36.00 -19.32 -0.98
CA CYS A 95 -35.63 -19.27 -2.38
C CYS A 95 -34.24 -18.62 -2.56
N THR A 96 -33.17 -19.39 -2.38
CA THR A 96 -31.79 -18.92 -2.45
C THR A 96 -31.53 -18.09 -3.72
N GLU A 97 -32.01 -18.54 -4.88
CA GLU A 97 -31.80 -17.84 -6.15
C GLU A 97 -32.35 -16.40 -6.11
N ALA A 98 -33.53 -16.20 -5.53
CA ALA A 98 -34.14 -14.86 -5.42
C ALA A 98 -33.27 -13.90 -4.61
N TYR A 99 -32.71 -14.35 -3.49
CA TYR A 99 -31.79 -13.51 -2.67
C TYR A 99 -30.51 -13.20 -3.42
N LEU A 100 -29.88 -14.17 -4.08
CA LEU A 100 -28.66 -13.99 -4.83
C LEU A 100 -28.87 -13.00 -5.99
N LYS A 101 -29.97 -13.15 -6.74
CA LYS A 101 -30.33 -12.24 -7.84
C LYS A 101 -30.67 -10.84 -7.35
N TYR A 102 -31.38 -10.71 -6.24
CA TYR A 102 -31.66 -9.44 -5.59
C TYR A 102 -30.33 -8.74 -5.20
N ALA A 103 -29.42 -9.49 -4.59
CA ALA A 103 -28.10 -8.97 -4.22
C ALA A 103 -27.30 -8.52 -5.44
N ASP A 104 -27.38 -9.22 -6.57
CA ASP A 104 -26.72 -8.80 -7.82
C ASP A 104 -27.26 -7.47 -8.36
N VAL A 105 -28.55 -7.15 -8.18
CA VAL A 105 -29.11 -5.85 -8.56
C VAL A 105 -28.48 -4.73 -7.72
N TYR A 106 -28.29 -4.96 -6.42
CA TYR A 106 -27.93 -3.91 -5.48
C TYR A 106 -26.45 -3.86 -5.10
N LYS A 107 -25.64 -4.88 -5.42
CA LYS A 107 -24.23 -4.99 -4.97
C LYS A 107 -23.36 -3.74 -5.24
N SER A 108 -23.64 -3.04 -6.33
CA SER A 108 -22.91 -1.80 -6.69
C SER A 108 -23.68 -0.54 -6.34
N ALA A 109 -25.01 -0.55 -6.41
CA ALA A 109 -25.85 0.63 -6.19
C ALA A 109 -26.13 0.85 -4.70
N ASN A 110 -26.40 -0.22 -3.96
CA ASN A 110 -26.67 -0.21 -2.52
C ASN A 110 -26.24 -1.53 -1.87
N ALA A 111 -24.95 -1.69 -1.68
CA ALA A 111 -24.40 -2.93 -1.12
C ALA A 111 -24.94 -3.26 0.28
N SER A 112 -25.32 -2.26 1.08
CA SER A 112 -25.90 -2.50 2.41
C SER A 112 -27.21 -3.22 2.35
N LEU A 113 -28.07 -2.87 1.40
CA LEU A 113 -29.36 -3.53 1.16
C LEU A 113 -29.16 -4.97 0.67
N ALA A 114 -28.19 -5.20 -0.23
CA ALA A 114 -27.83 -6.54 -0.69
C ALA A 114 -27.36 -7.44 0.47
N ILE A 115 -26.47 -6.91 1.34
CA ILE A 115 -25.95 -7.62 2.51
C ILE A 115 -27.09 -7.94 3.50
N GLU A 116 -27.98 -6.99 3.76
CA GLU A 116 -29.13 -7.18 4.64
C GLU A 116 -30.01 -8.35 4.17
N LYS A 117 -30.36 -8.37 2.89
CA LYS A 117 -31.16 -9.46 2.31
C LYS A 117 -30.45 -10.81 2.38
N LEU A 118 -29.16 -10.86 2.06
CA LEU A 118 -28.38 -12.10 2.17
C LEU A 118 -28.31 -12.60 3.63
N ASN A 119 -28.16 -11.69 4.60
CA ASN A 119 -28.15 -12.05 6.02
C ASN A 119 -29.51 -12.57 6.50
N GLN A 120 -30.63 -12.11 5.92
CA GLN A 120 -31.96 -12.70 6.19
C GLN A 120 -31.98 -14.17 5.81
N LEU A 121 -31.51 -14.55 4.61
CA LEU A 121 -31.41 -15.96 4.22
C LEU A 121 -30.40 -16.73 5.05
N LYS A 122 -29.23 -16.12 5.38
CA LYS A 122 -28.22 -16.73 6.23
C LYS A 122 -28.75 -17.11 7.62
N ALA A 123 -29.63 -16.28 8.18
CA ALA A 123 -30.32 -16.61 9.44
C ALA A 123 -31.28 -17.79 9.34
N LEU A 124 -31.91 -17.98 8.18
CA LEU A 124 -32.81 -19.13 7.92
C LEU A 124 -32.04 -20.39 7.54
N GLU A 125 -30.90 -20.24 6.87
CA GLU A 125 -30.06 -21.32 6.35
C GLU A 125 -28.59 -21.05 6.64
N PRO A 126 -28.14 -21.23 7.90
CA PRO A 126 -26.77 -20.90 8.32
C PRO A 126 -25.64 -21.61 7.53
N SER A 127 -25.94 -22.79 6.99
CA SER A 127 -24.97 -23.60 6.21
C SER A 127 -25.02 -23.33 4.69
N ASN A 128 -25.80 -22.35 4.22
CA ASN A 128 -25.91 -22.04 2.81
C ASN A 128 -24.68 -21.32 2.28
N THR A 129 -23.74 -22.10 1.72
CA THR A 129 -22.45 -21.59 1.21
C THR A 129 -22.57 -20.65 0.00
N ALA A 130 -23.70 -20.72 -0.75
CA ALA A 130 -23.93 -19.78 -1.86
C ALA A 130 -24.15 -18.35 -1.34
N VAL A 131 -24.76 -18.22 -0.15
CA VAL A 131 -24.91 -16.92 0.54
C VAL A 131 -23.56 -16.41 0.99
N ASP A 132 -22.72 -17.26 1.60
CA ASP A 132 -21.36 -16.89 2.02
C ASP A 132 -20.53 -16.41 0.83
N LYS A 133 -20.59 -17.13 -0.28
CA LYS A 133 -19.91 -16.73 -1.52
C LYS A 133 -20.35 -15.35 -1.98
N LYS A 134 -21.65 -15.08 -2.01
CA LYS A 134 -22.19 -13.78 -2.44
C LYS A 134 -21.84 -12.65 -1.48
N LEU A 135 -21.86 -12.90 -0.17
CA LEU A 135 -21.43 -11.95 0.86
C LEU A 135 -19.94 -11.64 0.70
N ALA A 136 -19.10 -12.67 0.50
CA ALA A 136 -17.65 -12.51 0.30
C ALA A 136 -17.34 -11.61 -0.91
N GLU A 137 -18.02 -11.85 -2.05
CA GLU A 137 -17.90 -11.02 -3.25
C GLU A 137 -18.26 -9.55 -2.98
N ILE A 138 -19.37 -9.30 -2.26
CA ILE A 138 -19.84 -7.94 -1.97
C ILE A 138 -18.90 -7.23 -0.99
N TYR A 139 -18.45 -7.90 0.07
CA TYR A 139 -17.49 -7.33 1.02
C TYR A 139 -16.15 -7.03 0.33
N TYR A 140 -15.70 -7.92 -0.55
CA TYR A 140 -14.47 -7.69 -1.34
C TYR A 140 -14.58 -6.44 -2.22
N LEU A 141 -15.71 -6.26 -2.92
CA LEU A 141 -15.98 -5.07 -3.74
C LEU A 141 -16.07 -3.78 -2.92
N LYS A 142 -16.45 -3.87 -1.64
CA LYS A 142 -16.47 -2.74 -0.69
C LYS A 142 -15.14 -2.45 -0.02
N ASN A 143 -14.10 -3.23 -0.32
CA ASN A 143 -12.81 -3.22 0.38
C ASN A 143 -12.92 -3.55 1.89
N ASP A 144 -14.01 -4.22 2.32
CA ASP A 144 -14.15 -4.77 3.67
C ASP A 144 -13.51 -6.17 3.69
N PHE A 145 -12.18 -6.19 3.60
CA PHE A 145 -11.42 -7.43 3.41
C PHE A 145 -11.49 -8.36 4.61
N SER A 146 -11.70 -7.83 5.81
CA SER A 146 -11.92 -8.62 7.02
C SER A 146 -13.16 -9.49 6.89
N LYS A 147 -14.31 -8.87 6.57
CA LYS A 147 -15.58 -9.62 6.38
C LYS A 147 -15.57 -10.46 5.13
N ALA A 148 -14.85 -10.03 4.08
CA ALA A 148 -14.68 -10.86 2.88
C ALA A 148 -13.94 -12.16 3.23
N ALA A 149 -12.81 -12.07 3.95
CA ALA A 149 -12.05 -13.25 4.37
C ALA A 149 -12.85 -14.16 5.30
N GLU A 150 -13.62 -13.61 6.24
CA GLU A 150 -14.53 -14.39 7.11
C GLU A 150 -15.58 -15.14 6.31
N ALA A 151 -16.22 -14.49 5.33
CA ALA A 151 -17.22 -15.13 4.47
C ALA A 151 -16.59 -16.18 3.54
N TYR A 152 -15.40 -15.91 2.95
CA TYR A 152 -14.67 -16.89 2.16
C TYR A 152 -14.29 -18.13 2.97
N ALA A 153 -13.90 -17.99 4.23
CA ALA A 153 -13.51 -19.09 5.09
C ALA A 153 -14.61 -20.16 5.22
N ASN A 154 -15.89 -19.76 5.12
CA ASN A 154 -17.04 -20.68 5.26
C ASN A 154 -17.20 -21.65 4.08
N PHE A 155 -16.64 -21.34 2.90
CA PHE A 155 -16.87 -22.19 1.72
C PHE A 155 -15.63 -22.42 0.85
N ALA A 156 -14.64 -21.54 0.88
CA ALA A 156 -13.50 -21.59 -0.06
C ALA A 156 -12.64 -22.87 0.08
N MET A 157 -12.74 -23.55 1.22
CA MET A 157 -12.09 -24.83 1.49
C MET A 157 -12.98 -26.03 1.19
N GLY A 158 -14.23 -25.80 0.79
CA GLY A 158 -15.20 -26.84 0.52
C GLY A 158 -15.13 -27.41 -0.90
N PRO A 159 -15.86 -28.51 -1.18
CA PRO A 159 -15.82 -29.21 -2.47
C PRO A 159 -16.42 -28.40 -3.63
N THR A 160 -17.19 -27.37 -3.34
CA THR A 160 -17.86 -26.51 -4.33
C THR A 160 -17.04 -25.26 -4.67
N ALA A 161 -15.93 -25.01 -3.97
CA ALA A 161 -15.06 -23.88 -4.21
C ALA A 161 -14.27 -24.06 -5.51
N THR A 162 -14.21 -22.98 -6.27
CA THR A 162 -13.37 -22.90 -7.46
C THR A 162 -11.95 -22.45 -7.10
N GLU A 163 -11.00 -22.63 -8.01
CA GLU A 163 -9.65 -22.07 -7.87
C GLU A 163 -9.68 -20.55 -7.75
N GLU A 164 -10.58 -19.87 -8.48
CA GLU A 164 -10.80 -18.43 -8.37
C GLU A 164 -11.29 -18.01 -6.96
N ASP A 165 -12.13 -18.81 -6.31
CA ASP A 165 -12.58 -18.54 -4.94
C ASP A 165 -11.39 -18.62 -3.95
N LEU A 166 -10.49 -19.60 -4.13
CA LEU A 166 -9.27 -19.71 -3.32
C LEU A 166 -8.33 -18.51 -3.55
N VAL A 167 -8.17 -18.08 -4.80
CA VAL A 167 -7.37 -16.89 -5.12
C VAL A 167 -7.94 -15.64 -4.44
N LYS A 168 -9.25 -15.42 -4.56
CA LYS A 168 -9.93 -14.28 -3.91
C LYS A 168 -9.83 -14.33 -2.39
N TYR A 169 -9.98 -15.54 -1.82
CA TYR A 169 -9.80 -15.74 -0.38
C TYR A 169 -8.39 -15.35 0.08
N ALA A 170 -7.37 -15.90 -0.59
CA ALA A 170 -5.99 -15.58 -0.27
C ALA A 170 -5.68 -14.08 -0.42
N PHE A 171 -6.21 -13.43 -1.47
CA PHE A 171 -6.08 -11.98 -1.64
C PHE A 171 -6.83 -11.19 -0.55
N ALA A 172 -8.03 -11.61 -0.14
CA ALA A 172 -8.76 -10.95 0.94
C ALA A 172 -7.99 -11.02 2.25
N LEU A 173 -7.38 -12.16 2.57
CA LEU A 173 -6.50 -12.33 3.74
C LEU A 173 -5.26 -11.44 3.65
N PHE A 174 -4.60 -11.40 2.49
CA PHE A 174 -3.45 -10.53 2.24
C PHE A 174 -3.81 -9.04 2.46
N LEU A 175 -4.90 -8.58 1.87
CA LEU A 175 -5.37 -7.20 2.01
C LEU A 175 -5.87 -6.86 3.43
N ASN A 176 -6.23 -7.88 4.20
CA ASN A 176 -6.54 -7.77 5.64
C ASN A 176 -5.29 -7.90 6.54
N HIS A 177 -4.08 -7.98 5.94
CA HIS A 177 -2.80 -8.16 6.64
C HIS A 177 -2.67 -9.48 7.44
N ASP A 178 -3.47 -10.49 7.12
CA ASP A 178 -3.34 -11.85 7.66
C ASP A 178 -2.44 -12.69 6.72
N PHE A 179 -1.14 -12.32 6.72
CA PHE A 179 -0.17 -12.83 5.75
C PHE A 179 0.08 -14.33 5.90
N GLU A 180 0.10 -14.86 7.14
CA GLU A 180 0.29 -16.28 7.39
C GLU A 180 -0.85 -17.11 6.80
N LYS A 181 -2.10 -16.75 7.05
CA LYS A 181 -3.25 -17.48 6.48
C LYS A 181 -3.35 -17.29 4.97
N SER A 182 -3.06 -16.09 4.46
CA SER A 182 -2.99 -15.85 3.02
C SER A 182 -1.98 -16.79 2.36
N LEU A 183 -0.80 -16.96 2.96
CA LEU A 183 0.24 -17.85 2.51
C LEU A 183 -0.18 -19.33 2.59
N GLU A 184 -0.86 -19.73 3.66
CA GLU A 184 -1.41 -21.09 3.80
C GLU A 184 -2.36 -21.42 2.65
N VAL A 185 -3.32 -20.54 2.38
CA VAL A 185 -4.29 -20.71 1.29
C VAL A 185 -3.59 -20.69 -0.08
N ALA A 186 -2.62 -19.79 -0.29
CA ALA A 186 -1.83 -19.76 -1.52
C ALA A 186 -1.05 -21.05 -1.75
N ASN A 187 -0.42 -21.60 -0.71
CA ASN A 187 0.30 -22.87 -0.78
C ASN A 187 -0.61 -24.07 -1.10
N MET A 188 -1.86 -24.07 -0.64
CA MET A 188 -2.82 -25.10 -1.04
C MET A 188 -3.13 -25.04 -2.54
N GLY A 189 -3.21 -23.84 -3.11
CA GLY A 189 -3.33 -23.67 -4.56
C GLY A 189 -2.08 -24.14 -5.30
N LEU A 190 -0.88 -23.80 -4.78
CA LEU A 190 0.41 -24.22 -5.37
C LEU A 190 0.63 -25.73 -5.32
N GLN A 191 0.08 -26.44 -4.32
CA GLN A 191 0.11 -27.92 -4.31
C GLN A 191 -0.64 -28.52 -5.49
N LYS A 192 -1.66 -27.84 -6.01
CA LYS A 192 -2.44 -28.28 -7.19
C LYS A 192 -1.78 -27.86 -8.49
N ASN A 193 -1.25 -26.65 -8.53
CA ASN A 193 -0.58 -26.08 -9.69
C ASN A 193 0.59 -25.19 -9.24
N ALA A 194 1.81 -25.74 -9.24
CA ALA A 194 3.02 -25.06 -8.79
C ALA A 194 3.35 -23.78 -9.57
N HIS A 195 2.89 -23.65 -10.82
CA HIS A 195 3.14 -22.48 -11.67
C HIS A 195 1.93 -21.55 -11.79
N HIS A 196 0.97 -21.64 -10.85
CA HIS A 196 -0.18 -20.73 -10.86
C HIS A 196 0.24 -19.30 -10.50
N ALA A 197 0.10 -18.38 -11.45
CA ALA A 197 0.61 -17.01 -11.33
C ALA A 197 0.09 -16.26 -10.10
N ALA A 198 -1.23 -16.30 -9.83
CA ALA A 198 -1.83 -15.56 -8.71
C ALA A 198 -1.34 -16.08 -7.34
N PHE A 199 -1.14 -17.39 -7.18
CA PHE A 199 -0.65 -17.95 -5.92
C PHE A 199 0.84 -17.71 -5.72
N ASN A 200 1.68 -17.78 -6.78
CA ASN A 200 3.11 -17.42 -6.67
C ASN A 200 3.28 -15.93 -6.39
N ARG A 201 2.47 -15.05 -7.00
CA ARG A 201 2.41 -13.63 -6.66
C ARG A 201 2.15 -13.41 -5.18
N LEU A 202 1.10 -14.04 -4.65
CA LEU A 202 0.75 -13.93 -3.23
C LEU A 202 1.81 -14.54 -2.32
N ALA A 203 2.42 -15.65 -2.71
CA ALA A 203 3.52 -16.24 -1.96
C ALA A 203 4.71 -15.27 -1.87
N MET A 204 5.11 -14.65 -3.00
CA MET A 204 6.15 -13.62 -3.01
C MET A 204 5.80 -12.45 -2.08
N TYR A 205 4.58 -11.91 -2.16
CA TYR A 205 4.14 -10.79 -1.32
C TYR A 205 4.15 -11.17 0.17
N ASN A 206 3.47 -12.27 0.52
CA ASN A 206 3.35 -12.71 1.91
C ASN A 206 4.73 -13.04 2.52
N TYR A 207 5.58 -13.77 1.80
CA TYR A 207 6.93 -14.07 2.28
C TYR A 207 7.76 -12.80 2.48
N THR A 208 7.59 -11.79 1.62
CA THR A 208 8.30 -10.50 1.75
C THR A 208 7.84 -9.75 3.02
N ASP A 209 6.52 -9.64 3.25
CA ASP A 209 5.97 -8.99 4.44
C ASP A 209 6.30 -9.74 5.73
N LEU A 210 6.35 -11.08 5.68
CA LEU A 210 6.79 -11.95 6.77
C LEU A 210 8.32 -11.98 6.96
N LYS A 211 9.09 -11.25 6.13
CA LYS A 211 10.55 -11.21 6.12
C LYS A 211 11.23 -12.58 5.90
N ARG A 212 10.54 -13.48 5.22
CA ARG A 212 11.03 -14.80 4.81
C ARG A 212 11.64 -14.70 3.42
N PHE A 213 12.77 -14.02 3.33
CA PHE A 213 13.34 -13.56 2.05
C PHE A 213 13.83 -14.70 1.15
N ASP A 214 14.32 -15.80 1.72
CA ASP A 214 14.79 -16.96 0.94
C ASP A 214 13.63 -17.68 0.23
N GLU A 215 12.47 -17.72 0.82
CA GLU A 215 11.26 -18.26 0.20
C GLU A 215 10.63 -17.24 -0.76
N ALA A 216 10.67 -15.96 -0.39
CA ALA A 216 10.15 -14.89 -1.23
C ALA A 216 10.86 -14.82 -2.58
N ILE A 217 12.21 -14.95 -2.61
CA ILE A 217 12.98 -14.90 -3.86
C ILE A 217 12.68 -16.10 -4.77
N LYS A 218 12.45 -17.28 -4.19
CA LYS A 218 12.04 -18.47 -4.96
C LYS A 218 10.65 -18.28 -5.58
N ALA A 219 9.69 -17.77 -4.80
CA ALA A 219 8.35 -17.48 -5.30
C ALA A 219 8.38 -16.41 -6.39
N ALA A 220 9.21 -15.36 -6.23
CA ALA A 220 9.42 -14.34 -7.25
C ALA A 220 10.00 -14.92 -8.54
N ASP A 221 10.99 -15.79 -8.43
CA ASP A 221 11.64 -16.45 -9.58
C ASP A 221 10.64 -17.28 -10.38
N ILE A 222 9.85 -18.10 -9.71
CA ILE A 222 8.77 -18.87 -10.36
C ILE A 222 7.74 -17.92 -11.00
N PHE A 223 7.32 -16.89 -10.27
CA PHE A 223 6.29 -15.95 -10.76
C PHE A 223 6.72 -15.21 -12.03
N PHE A 224 7.95 -14.69 -12.04
CA PHE A 224 8.43 -13.87 -13.17
C PHE A 224 8.98 -14.67 -14.33
N ASN A 225 9.50 -15.90 -14.11
CA ASN A 225 10.23 -16.65 -15.12
C ASN A 225 9.53 -17.94 -15.56
N GLU A 226 8.63 -18.52 -14.76
CA GLU A 226 8.07 -19.85 -15.02
C GLU A 226 6.53 -19.84 -15.17
N CYS A 227 5.83 -18.79 -14.65
CA CYS A 227 4.39 -18.70 -14.78
C CYS A 227 3.99 -18.22 -16.18
N GLU A 228 3.29 -19.07 -16.94
CA GLU A 228 2.73 -18.68 -18.23
C GLU A 228 1.58 -17.66 -18.05
N LYS A 229 1.51 -16.67 -18.95
CA LYS A 229 0.43 -15.67 -19.02
C LYS A 229 0.21 -14.87 -17.74
N ALA A 230 1.28 -14.63 -16.96
CA ALA A 230 1.19 -13.74 -15.82
C ALA A 230 0.89 -12.31 -16.30
N ASP A 231 -0.21 -11.75 -15.83
CA ASP A 231 -0.53 -10.33 -16.05
C ASP A 231 0.13 -9.51 -14.94
N TYR A 232 1.21 -8.82 -15.29
CA TYR A 232 2.00 -8.07 -14.32
C TYR A 232 1.37 -6.72 -14.00
N SER A 233 1.43 -6.33 -12.72
CA SER A 233 1.05 -5.02 -12.21
C SER A 233 2.26 -4.26 -11.66
N TYR A 234 2.12 -2.97 -11.42
CA TYR A 234 3.17 -2.19 -10.76
C TYR A 234 3.51 -2.74 -9.36
N LEU A 235 2.54 -3.32 -8.67
CA LEU A 235 2.73 -3.92 -7.34
C LEU A 235 3.70 -5.11 -7.39
N ASP A 236 3.68 -5.91 -8.46
CA ASP A 236 4.59 -7.04 -8.60
C ASP A 236 6.05 -6.59 -8.61
N TYR A 237 6.33 -5.58 -9.41
CA TYR A 237 7.67 -5.00 -9.49
C TYR A 237 8.05 -4.22 -8.23
N MET A 238 7.10 -3.56 -7.58
CA MET A 238 7.33 -2.89 -6.29
C MET A 238 7.71 -3.89 -5.21
N TYR A 239 6.95 -4.97 -5.04
CA TYR A 239 7.25 -6.03 -4.06
C TYR A 239 8.58 -6.72 -4.36
N TYR A 240 8.87 -6.99 -5.63
CA TYR A 240 10.15 -7.57 -6.01
C TYR A 240 11.31 -6.59 -5.73
N GLY A 241 11.11 -5.31 -5.94
CA GLY A 241 12.06 -4.27 -5.56
C GLY A 241 12.34 -4.25 -4.05
N HIS A 242 11.29 -4.27 -3.21
CA HIS A 242 11.41 -4.32 -1.75
C HIS A 242 12.15 -5.58 -1.27
N LEU A 243 11.85 -6.73 -1.88
CA LEU A 243 12.54 -7.99 -1.59
C LEU A 243 14.04 -7.87 -1.90
N LEU A 244 14.39 -7.37 -3.08
CA LEU A 244 15.78 -7.21 -3.52
C LEU A 244 16.53 -6.18 -2.66
N GLU A 245 15.89 -5.08 -2.25
CA GLU A 245 16.43 -4.10 -1.32
C GLU A 245 16.73 -4.74 0.05
N SER A 246 15.79 -5.56 0.57
CA SER A 246 15.98 -6.31 1.82
C SER A 246 17.14 -7.30 1.76
N LEU A 247 17.40 -7.86 0.58
CA LEU A 247 18.55 -8.70 0.28
C LEU A 247 19.83 -7.91 -0.06
N LYS A 248 19.79 -6.57 0.08
CA LYS A 248 20.89 -5.65 -0.27
C LYS A 248 21.31 -5.68 -1.74
N LYS A 249 20.45 -6.17 -2.63
CA LYS A 249 20.64 -6.18 -4.08
C LYS A 249 20.10 -4.88 -4.68
N TYR A 250 20.70 -3.75 -4.30
CA TYR A 250 20.16 -2.42 -4.56
C TYR A 250 20.03 -2.08 -6.05
N ASP A 251 20.97 -2.50 -6.90
CA ASP A 251 20.89 -2.25 -8.36
C ASP A 251 19.69 -2.95 -8.97
N ASP A 252 19.49 -4.21 -8.61
CA ASP A 252 18.35 -4.99 -9.09
C ASP A 252 17.04 -4.42 -8.55
N ALA A 253 17.03 -3.96 -7.29
CA ALA A 253 15.87 -3.30 -6.69
C ALA A 253 15.46 -2.05 -7.47
N VAL A 254 16.43 -1.18 -7.80
CA VAL A 254 16.19 0.02 -8.62
C VAL A 254 15.56 -0.34 -9.96
N ILE A 255 16.07 -1.35 -10.65
CA ILE A 255 15.51 -1.82 -11.93
C ILE A 255 14.03 -2.20 -11.77
N GLN A 256 13.66 -2.88 -10.68
CA GLN A 256 12.27 -3.26 -10.47
C GLN A 256 11.38 -2.05 -10.13
N TYR A 257 11.85 -1.15 -9.27
CA TYR A 257 11.11 0.09 -8.97
C TYR A 257 10.91 0.95 -10.23
N GLU A 258 11.90 1.06 -11.11
CA GLU A 258 11.77 1.78 -12.37
C GLU A 258 10.72 1.13 -13.31
N LYS A 259 10.68 -0.21 -13.36
CA LYS A 259 9.62 -0.93 -14.08
C LYS A 259 8.24 -0.63 -13.47
N ALA A 260 8.11 -0.60 -12.14
CA ALA A 260 6.87 -0.27 -11.46
C ALA A 260 6.39 1.16 -11.79
N VAL A 261 7.30 2.15 -11.74
CA VAL A 261 6.99 3.54 -12.13
C VAL A 261 6.59 3.63 -13.61
N LYS A 262 7.24 2.87 -14.49
CA LYS A 262 6.89 2.84 -15.92
C LYS A 262 5.49 2.27 -16.17
N MET A 263 5.06 1.29 -15.37
CA MET A 263 3.72 0.71 -15.47
C MET A 263 2.63 1.63 -14.92
N ASP A 264 2.88 2.30 -13.81
CA ASP A 264 1.99 3.31 -13.25
C ASP A 264 2.76 4.59 -12.88
N PRO A 265 2.87 5.55 -13.81
CA PRO A 265 3.58 6.81 -13.59
C PRO A 265 3.00 7.69 -12.47
N LYS A 266 1.79 7.38 -11.98
CA LYS A 266 1.19 8.09 -10.85
C LYS A 266 1.76 7.64 -9.50
N LYS A 267 2.46 6.51 -9.45
CA LYS A 267 3.11 5.97 -8.25
C LYS A 267 4.47 6.62 -7.99
N THR A 268 4.45 7.94 -7.89
CA THR A 268 5.67 8.76 -7.70
C THR A 268 6.37 8.50 -6.36
N ASP A 269 5.67 7.93 -5.37
CA ASP A 269 6.25 7.46 -4.11
C ASP A 269 7.40 6.47 -4.30
N LEU A 270 7.40 5.69 -5.39
CA LEU A 270 8.47 4.75 -5.71
C LEU A 270 9.84 5.43 -5.93
N TYR A 271 9.85 6.72 -6.27
CA TYR A 271 11.10 7.47 -6.33
C TYR A 271 11.78 7.63 -4.97
N LYS A 272 11.03 7.53 -3.84
CA LYS A 272 11.64 7.45 -2.50
C LYS A 272 12.40 6.14 -2.32
N ASN A 273 11.82 5.03 -2.79
CA ASN A 273 12.47 3.72 -2.73
C ASN A 273 13.73 3.68 -3.60
N ILE A 274 13.65 4.24 -4.81
CA ILE A 274 14.81 4.38 -5.70
C ILE A 274 15.89 5.22 -5.04
N SER A 275 15.52 6.34 -4.39
CA SER A 275 16.44 7.19 -3.65
C SER A 275 17.10 6.45 -2.48
N SER A 276 16.30 5.71 -1.68
CA SER A 276 16.80 4.87 -0.59
C SER A 276 17.83 3.85 -1.08
N ALA A 277 17.51 3.12 -2.13
CA ALA A 277 18.40 2.11 -2.70
C ALA A 277 19.74 2.72 -3.16
N TYR A 278 19.71 3.89 -3.80
CA TYR A 278 20.95 4.59 -4.18
C TYR A 278 21.71 5.15 -2.99
N GLU A 279 21.02 5.65 -1.95
CA GLU A 279 21.66 6.10 -0.70
C GLU A 279 22.40 4.95 -0.01
N GLN A 280 21.82 3.76 0.07
CA GLN A 280 22.48 2.57 0.63
C GLN A 280 23.76 2.15 -0.13
N LYS A 281 23.85 2.54 -1.39
CA LYS A 281 25.05 2.36 -2.22
C LYS A 281 26.05 3.52 -2.12
N ASN A 282 25.73 4.55 -1.37
CA ASN A 282 26.47 5.82 -1.35
C ASN A 282 26.46 6.55 -2.72
N ASP A 283 25.55 6.23 -3.66
CA ASP A 283 25.37 6.98 -4.89
C ASP A 283 24.41 8.15 -4.64
N TYR A 284 24.88 9.10 -3.83
CA TYR A 284 24.06 10.26 -3.42
C TYR A 284 23.60 11.13 -4.59
N LYS A 285 24.36 11.18 -5.68
CA LYS A 285 23.97 11.94 -6.87
C LYS A 285 22.65 11.41 -7.45
N LYS A 286 22.54 10.10 -7.58
CA LYS A 286 21.30 9.46 -8.06
C LYS A 286 20.21 9.45 -6.99
N ALA A 287 20.57 9.28 -5.72
CA ALA A 287 19.64 9.36 -4.61
C ALA A 287 18.95 10.73 -4.55
N ILE A 288 19.70 11.82 -4.63
CA ILE A 288 19.18 13.20 -4.67
C ILE A 288 18.26 13.38 -5.89
N SER A 289 18.72 12.97 -7.07
CA SER A 289 17.93 13.09 -8.30
C SER A 289 16.59 12.34 -8.21
N ALA A 290 16.59 11.12 -7.67
CA ALA A 290 15.37 10.34 -7.47
C ALA A 290 14.43 11.01 -6.45
N TYR A 291 14.96 11.45 -5.30
CA TYR A 291 14.15 12.10 -4.29
C TYR A 291 13.56 13.43 -4.77
N GLN A 292 14.30 14.20 -5.56
CA GLN A 292 13.81 15.43 -6.17
C GLN A 292 12.66 15.17 -7.14
N LYS A 293 12.69 14.08 -7.91
CA LYS A 293 11.56 13.66 -8.75
C LYS A 293 10.31 13.40 -7.91
N TYR A 294 10.45 12.69 -6.79
CA TYR A 294 9.36 12.50 -5.83
C TYR A 294 8.83 13.84 -5.31
N TYR A 295 9.72 14.66 -4.74
CA TYR A 295 9.36 15.94 -4.12
C TYR A 295 8.66 16.88 -5.12
N SER A 296 9.18 16.99 -6.34
CA SER A 296 8.60 17.82 -7.40
C SER A 296 7.27 17.29 -7.95
N SER A 297 6.96 16.01 -7.73
CA SER A 297 5.67 15.41 -8.13
C SER A 297 4.52 15.75 -7.19
N LEU A 298 4.85 16.27 -6.00
CA LEU A 298 3.87 16.64 -5.00
C LEU A 298 3.30 18.04 -5.26
N ASP A 299 2.00 18.20 -4.96
CA ASP A 299 1.38 19.51 -4.87
C ASP A 299 2.14 20.37 -3.83
N LYS A 300 2.21 21.69 -4.05
CA LYS A 300 2.95 22.61 -3.17
C LYS A 300 2.55 22.49 -1.69
N GLU A 301 1.28 22.26 -1.41
CA GLU A 301 0.76 22.09 -0.05
C GLU A 301 1.27 20.83 0.66
N LYS A 302 1.69 19.83 -0.11
CA LYS A 302 2.27 18.57 0.38
C LYS A 302 3.80 18.61 0.47
N GLN A 303 4.44 19.65 -0.04
CA GLN A 303 5.89 19.86 0.05
C GLN A 303 6.26 20.40 1.42
N THR A 304 6.17 19.55 2.45
CA THR A 304 6.40 19.92 3.85
C THR A 304 7.90 20.13 4.15
N PRO A 305 8.24 20.90 5.21
CA PRO A 305 9.61 21.02 5.68
C PRO A 305 10.29 19.69 5.99
N ASP A 306 9.56 18.69 6.48
CA ASP A 306 10.11 17.35 6.75
C ASP A 306 10.56 16.63 5.48
N LEU A 307 9.81 16.75 4.38
CA LEU A 307 10.23 16.20 3.09
C LEU A 307 11.42 16.96 2.50
N GLN A 308 11.44 18.28 2.68
CA GLN A 308 12.56 19.13 2.28
C GLN A 308 13.82 18.78 3.10
N PHE A 309 13.64 18.46 4.37
CA PHE A 309 14.72 18.03 5.26
C PHE A 309 15.46 16.79 4.73
N GLN A 310 14.73 15.83 4.15
CA GLN A 310 15.37 14.66 3.55
C GLN A 310 16.27 15.02 2.35
N VAL A 311 15.91 16.04 1.58
CA VAL A 311 16.76 16.56 0.50
C VAL A 311 18.07 17.13 1.08
N GLY A 312 17.96 17.95 2.13
CA GLY A 312 19.13 18.49 2.85
C GLY A 312 20.02 17.39 3.42
N ARG A 313 19.43 16.35 4.01
CA ARG A 313 20.12 15.20 4.57
C ARG A 313 20.90 14.41 3.50
N LEU A 314 20.31 14.22 2.32
CA LEU A 314 20.99 13.56 1.20
C LEU A 314 22.17 14.39 0.69
N TYR A 315 22.03 15.71 0.58
CA TYR A 315 23.15 16.60 0.25
C TYR A 315 24.26 16.58 1.32
N TYR A 316 23.89 16.59 2.60
CA TYR A 316 24.85 16.45 3.70
C TYR A 316 25.59 15.11 3.63
N GLY A 317 24.88 14.01 3.41
CA GLY A 317 25.46 12.68 3.20
C GLY A 317 26.45 12.66 2.02
N ALA A 318 26.08 13.30 0.90
CA ALA A 318 26.98 13.44 -0.24
C ALA A 318 28.28 14.19 0.12
N GLY A 319 28.16 15.26 0.91
CA GLY A 319 29.29 16.10 1.30
C GLY A 319 30.22 15.51 2.37
N THR A 320 29.69 14.54 3.15
CA THR A 320 30.43 13.90 4.25
C THR A 320 30.91 12.49 3.91
N GLN A 321 30.88 12.10 2.63
CA GLN A 321 31.40 10.80 2.19
C GLN A 321 32.90 10.65 2.47
N PRO A 322 33.36 9.41 2.80
CA PRO A 322 34.76 9.11 2.93
C PRO A 322 35.60 9.41 1.66
N ASP A 323 36.87 9.75 1.81
CA ASP A 323 37.78 10.03 0.70
C ASP A 323 38.06 8.84 -0.23
N SER A 324 37.67 7.62 0.18
CA SER A 324 37.80 6.40 -0.61
C SER A 324 36.80 6.29 -1.77
N LEU A 325 35.79 7.16 -1.82
CA LEU A 325 34.77 7.18 -2.85
C LEU A 325 35.12 8.10 -4.01
N THR A 326 34.54 7.87 -5.17
CA THR A 326 34.83 8.59 -6.43
C THR A 326 34.23 9.99 -6.49
N ILE A 327 34.11 10.67 -5.36
CA ILE A 327 33.60 12.05 -5.27
C ILE A 327 34.76 13.01 -5.00
N THR A 328 34.85 14.06 -5.79
CA THR A 328 35.89 15.07 -5.64
C THR A 328 35.66 15.96 -4.41
N VAL A 329 36.73 16.60 -3.92
CA VAL A 329 36.65 17.60 -2.83
C VAL A 329 35.68 18.73 -3.17
N GLU A 330 35.72 19.20 -4.41
CA GLU A 330 34.83 20.28 -4.87
C GLU A 330 33.36 19.84 -4.92
N GLU A 331 33.08 18.63 -5.38
CA GLU A 331 31.70 18.07 -5.38
C GLU A 331 31.17 17.90 -3.94
N ARG A 332 32.02 17.46 -2.98
CA ARG A 332 31.63 17.38 -1.57
C ARG A 332 31.35 18.78 -0.99
N LYS A 333 32.19 19.75 -1.27
CA LYS A 333 31.99 21.14 -0.85
C LYS A 333 30.67 21.70 -1.41
N GLN A 334 30.41 21.49 -2.70
CA GLN A 334 29.16 21.92 -3.34
C GLN A 334 27.94 21.25 -2.72
N ALA A 335 28.03 19.97 -2.38
CA ALA A 335 26.96 19.25 -1.72
C ALA A 335 26.68 19.83 -0.31
N LEU A 336 27.72 20.14 0.49
CA LEU A 336 27.55 20.76 1.80
C LEU A 336 26.94 22.17 1.70
N MET A 337 27.33 22.95 0.71
CA MET A 337 26.72 24.26 0.45
C MET A 337 25.24 24.13 0.06
N SER A 338 24.91 23.10 -0.74
CA SER A 338 23.54 22.81 -1.09
C SER A 338 22.72 22.36 0.13
N ALA A 339 23.33 21.57 1.02
CA ALA A 339 22.71 21.17 2.29
C ALA A 339 22.42 22.40 3.16
N ASP A 340 23.40 23.31 3.35
CA ASP A 340 23.21 24.56 4.10
C ASP A 340 22.06 25.39 3.53
N SER A 341 21.98 25.53 2.20
CA SER A 341 20.91 26.29 1.53
C SER A 341 19.51 25.68 1.81
N VAL A 342 19.40 24.35 1.75
CA VAL A 342 18.14 23.66 2.04
C VAL A 342 17.75 23.84 3.51
N PHE A 343 18.70 23.67 4.44
CA PHE A 343 18.43 23.82 5.86
C PHE A 343 18.18 25.28 6.26
N HIS A 344 18.76 26.24 5.53
CA HIS A 344 18.42 27.66 5.70
C HIS A 344 16.94 27.92 5.40
N ALA A 345 16.44 27.44 4.26
CA ALA A 345 15.02 27.58 3.93
C ALA A 345 14.09 26.93 4.98
N ILE A 346 14.53 25.81 5.58
CA ILE A 346 13.78 25.17 6.68
C ILE A 346 13.80 26.03 7.94
N ALA A 347 14.96 26.63 8.28
CA ALA A 347 15.08 27.52 9.44
C ALA A 347 14.20 28.77 9.29
N GLU A 348 14.11 29.35 8.09
CA GLU A 348 13.23 30.48 7.80
C GLU A 348 11.74 30.08 7.89
N ALA A 349 11.37 28.88 7.41
CA ALA A 349 10.00 28.38 7.44
C ALA A 349 9.52 27.98 8.84
N ALA A 350 10.44 27.62 9.73
CA ALA A 350 10.15 27.15 11.09
C ALA A 350 11.15 27.71 12.12
N PRO A 351 11.13 29.03 12.40
CA PRO A 351 12.11 29.70 13.26
C PRO A 351 12.11 29.20 14.72
N ASP A 352 10.99 28.67 15.21
CA ASP A 352 10.88 28.07 16.55
C ASP A 352 11.49 26.67 16.65
N SER A 353 11.85 26.08 15.51
CA SER A 353 12.52 24.78 15.41
C SER A 353 14.03 24.96 15.33
N TYR A 354 14.76 24.30 16.22
CA TYR A 354 16.23 24.33 16.17
C TYR A 354 16.81 23.53 15.00
N LEU A 355 16.05 22.63 14.37
CA LEU A 355 16.55 21.64 13.41
C LEU A 355 17.19 22.27 12.18
N GLY A 356 16.59 23.34 11.62
CA GLY A 356 17.14 24.01 10.45
C GLY A 356 18.56 24.53 10.72
N ASN A 357 18.72 25.37 11.75
CA ASN A 357 20.03 25.95 12.11
C ASN A 357 21.01 24.90 12.67
N PHE A 358 20.53 23.87 13.34
CA PHE A 358 21.37 22.76 13.82
C PHE A 358 22.02 21.97 12.66
N TRP A 359 21.30 21.71 11.60
CA TRP A 359 21.85 21.04 10.43
C TRP A 359 22.64 21.97 9.53
N ARG A 360 22.34 23.27 9.52
CA ARG A 360 23.26 24.31 8.96
C ARG A 360 24.61 24.30 9.66
N ALA A 361 24.59 24.27 11.00
CA ALA A 361 25.83 24.18 11.80
C ALA A 361 26.66 22.95 11.41
N ARG A 362 26.02 21.78 11.30
CA ARG A 362 26.70 20.55 10.87
C ARG A 362 27.28 20.64 9.46
N ALA A 363 26.52 21.18 8.49
CA ALA A 363 27.01 21.37 7.13
C ALA A 363 28.21 22.34 7.09
N ASN A 364 28.14 23.45 7.82
CA ASN A 364 29.22 24.43 7.91
C ASN A 364 30.43 23.92 8.72
N SER A 365 30.22 23.07 9.72
CA SER A 365 31.33 22.37 10.41
C SER A 365 32.06 21.41 9.47
N ALA A 366 31.31 20.70 8.60
CA ALA A 366 31.92 19.82 7.60
C ALA A 366 32.63 20.59 6.46
N LEU A 367 32.23 21.84 6.19
CA LEU A 367 32.95 22.75 5.27
C LEU A 367 34.24 23.32 5.86
N ASP A 368 34.35 23.40 7.19
CA ASP A 368 35.51 23.89 7.94
C ASP A 368 35.94 22.86 9.00
N PRO A 369 36.45 21.68 8.58
CA PRO A 369 36.75 20.57 9.48
C PRO A 369 37.79 20.89 10.54
N GLU A 370 38.71 21.79 10.24
CA GLU A 370 39.74 22.27 11.18
C GLU A 370 39.18 23.38 12.11
N THR A 371 37.94 23.80 11.93
CA THR A 371 37.26 24.85 12.73
C THR A 371 38.03 26.20 12.73
N THR A 372 38.88 26.44 11.72
CA THR A 372 39.72 27.62 11.65
C THR A 372 39.00 28.88 11.20
N GLN A 373 37.96 28.73 10.39
CA GLN A 373 37.15 29.83 9.88
C GLN A 373 35.93 30.11 10.79
N GLY A 374 35.50 29.13 11.59
CA GLY A 374 34.39 29.24 12.49
C GLY A 374 33.03 29.32 11.76
N LEU A 375 32.92 28.71 10.57
CA LEU A 375 31.72 28.79 9.74
C LEU A 375 30.45 28.32 10.46
N ALA A 376 30.54 27.32 11.31
CA ALA A 376 29.39 26.79 12.04
C ALA A 376 29.05 27.54 13.33
N LYS A 377 29.98 28.41 13.82
CA LYS A 377 29.83 29.11 15.09
C LYS A 377 28.51 29.85 15.25
N PRO A 378 28.07 30.75 14.34
CA PRO A 378 26.86 31.53 14.52
C PRO A 378 25.62 30.63 14.66
N PHE A 379 25.57 29.53 13.93
CA PHE A 379 24.42 28.60 13.96
C PHE A 379 24.41 27.80 15.26
N TYR A 380 25.54 27.30 15.75
CA TYR A 380 25.61 26.61 17.04
C TYR A 380 25.31 27.55 18.21
N GLU A 381 25.72 28.82 18.17
CA GLU A 381 25.38 29.83 19.19
C GLU A 381 23.86 30.07 19.23
N GLU A 382 23.23 30.24 18.06
CA GLU A 382 21.79 30.45 17.95
C GLU A 382 20.99 29.22 18.44
N VAL A 383 21.41 28.01 18.04
CA VAL A 383 20.75 26.76 18.50
C VAL A 383 20.93 26.59 20.01
N ALA A 384 22.13 26.82 20.55
CA ALA A 384 22.37 26.71 21.98
C ALA A 384 21.47 27.66 22.78
N ALA A 385 21.39 28.93 22.36
CA ALA A 385 20.54 29.93 23.01
C ALA A 385 19.04 29.54 22.97
N LEU A 386 18.58 29.07 21.82
CA LEU A 386 17.17 28.59 21.66
C LEU A 386 16.87 27.40 22.59
N LEU A 387 17.75 26.39 22.62
CA LEU A 387 17.54 25.18 23.41
C LEU A 387 17.69 25.42 24.92
N GLU A 388 18.64 26.29 25.33
CA GLU A 388 18.77 26.76 26.71
C GLU A 388 17.49 27.43 27.22
N SER A 389 16.84 28.25 26.36
CA SER A 389 15.59 28.94 26.72
C SER A 389 14.42 27.97 26.96
N LYS A 390 14.44 26.80 26.31
CA LYS A 390 13.44 25.75 26.48
C LYS A 390 13.60 24.96 27.77
N ASN A 391 14.81 24.91 28.33
CA ASN A 391 15.17 24.24 29.59
C ASN A 391 14.63 22.80 29.68
N ASP A 392 14.72 22.02 28.62
CA ASP A 392 14.18 20.66 28.51
C ASP A 392 15.36 19.67 28.30
N PRO A 393 15.54 18.70 29.22
CA PRO A 393 16.58 17.67 29.13
C PRO A 393 16.55 16.84 27.83
N HIS A 394 15.42 16.82 27.12
CA HIS A 394 15.30 16.17 25.81
C HIS A 394 16.33 16.71 24.80
N TYR A 395 16.72 17.98 24.94
CA TYR A 395 17.70 18.63 24.05
C TYR A 395 19.16 18.51 24.51
N ASN A 396 19.44 17.83 25.63
CA ASN A 396 20.78 17.72 26.18
C ASN A 396 21.83 17.22 25.16
N SER A 397 21.48 16.24 24.33
CA SER A 397 22.38 15.73 23.30
C SER A 397 22.75 16.79 22.26
N ALA A 398 21.77 17.57 21.81
CA ALA A 398 22.00 18.67 20.86
C ALA A 398 22.83 19.82 21.52
N LEU A 399 22.53 20.15 22.78
CA LEU A 399 23.31 21.13 23.55
C LEU A 399 24.76 20.70 23.72
N VAL A 400 25.02 19.45 24.05
CA VAL A 400 26.39 18.92 24.17
C VAL A 400 27.15 19.05 22.85
N GLU A 401 26.49 18.79 21.69
CA GLU A 401 27.12 18.99 20.38
C GLU A 401 27.46 20.48 20.15
N CYS A 402 26.50 21.39 20.40
CA CYS A 402 26.69 22.82 20.26
C CYS A 402 27.87 23.29 21.14
N TYR A 403 27.88 22.95 22.41
CA TYR A 403 28.93 23.36 23.35
C TYR A 403 30.28 22.73 23.01
N SER A 404 30.32 21.49 22.49
CA SER A 404 31.56 20.85 22.07
C SER A 404 32.23 21.62 20.93
N TYR A 405 31.42 21.98 19.90
CA TYR A 405 31.94 22.79 18.80
C TYR A 405 32.40 24.18 19.30
N LEU A 406 31.59 24.89 20.06
CA LEU A 406 31.87 26.24 20.55
C LEU A 406 33.07 26.25 21.50
N GLY A 407 33.12 25.28 22.42
CA GLY A 407 34.29 25.13 23.32
C GLY A 407 35.59 24.92 22.56
N TYR A 408 35.55 24.08 21.52
CA TYR A 408 36.72 23.84 20.66
C TYR A 408 37.07 25.04 19.80
N TYR A 409 36.08 25.70 19.18
CA TYR A 409 36.34 26.94 18.42
C TYR A 409 37.03 28.03 19.26
N TYR A 410 36.52 28.29 20.45
CA TYR A 410 37.12 29.30 21.33
C TYR A 410 38.47 28.86 21.87
N LEU A 411 38.73 27.57 22.02
CA LEU A 411 40.07 27.06 22.37
C LEU A 411 41.08 27.37 21.27
N LEU A 412 40.75 27.10 19.99
CA LEU A 412 41.62 27.44 18.86
C LEU A 412 41.80 28.95 18.70
N ALA A 413 40.78 29.75 19.02
CA ALA A 413 40.83 31.20 18.93
C ALA A 413 41.80 31.85 19.94
N ILE A 414 42.19 31.17 21.03
CA ILE A 414 43.18 31.65 21.99
C ILE A 414 44.54 31.84 21.30
N GLU A 415 44.95 30.91 20.45
CA GLU A 415 46.24 30.87 19.78
C GLU A 415 46.23 31.61 18.42
N ASN A 416 45.06 32.04 17.96
CA ASN A 416 44.94 32.73 16.67
C ASN A 416 45.56 34.13 16.73
N PRO A 417 46.62 34.42 15.96
CA PRO A 417 47.29 35.73 15.98
C PRO A 417 46.37 36.91 15.65
N ALA A 418 45.36 36.68 14.79
CA ALA A 418 44.41 37.71 14.41
C ALA A 418 43.40 38.05 15.56
N LEU A 419 43.23 37.15 16.54
CA LEU A 419 42.34 37.30 17.69
C LEU A 419 43.09 37.49 19.02
N LYS A 420 44.39 37.81 18.98
CA LYS A 420 45.23 37.91 20.16
C LYS A 420 44.71 38.93 21.21
N ALA A 421 44.06 39.99 20.77
CA ALA A 421 43.44 40.97 21.67
C ALA A 421 42.28 40.38 22.48
N GLU A 422 41.65 39.32 21.98
CA GLU A 422 40.48 38.64 22.56
C GLU A 422 40.88 37.35 23.27
N ALA A 423 42.15 36.98 23.34
CA ALA A 423 42.64 35.68 23.84
C ALA A 423 42.07 35.33 25.23
N LYS A 424 42.01 36.29 26.15
CA LYS A 424 41.44 36.11 27.49
C LYS A 424 39.93 35.81 27.41
N ALA A 425 39.18 36.60 26.64
CA ALA A 425 37.75 36.41 26.49
C ALA A 425 37.44 35.05 25.80
N ASN A 426 38.24 34.65 24.83
CA ASN A 426 38.15 33.36 24.17
C ASN A 426 38.43 32.19 25.12
N LYS A 427 39.44 32.34 26.00
CA LYS A 427 39.73 31.38 27.08
C LYS A 427 38.53 31.22 28.02
N ASP A 428 37.96 32.33 28.50
CA ASP A 428 36.84 32.33 29.42
C ASP A 428 35.60 31.65 28.79
N LYS A 429 35.31 31.93 27.51
CA LYS A 429 34.23 31.30 26.76
C LYS A 429 34.46 29.80 26.53
N SER A 430 35.66 29.39 26.17
CA SER A 430 35.99 27.97 26.02
C SER A 430 35.73 27.22 27.34
N ILE A 431 36.20 27.74 28.47
CA ILE A 431 35.97 27.16 29.79
C ILE A 431 34.48 27.10 30.13
N GLU A 432 33.73 28.16 29.81
CA GLU A 432 32.28 28.20 30.03
C GLU A 432 31.58 27.04 29.31
N TYR A 433 31.83 26.86 28.00
CA TYR A 433 31.14 25.80 27.22
C TYR A 433 31.53 24.41 27.69
N TRP A 434 32.79 24.15 28.01
CA TRP A 434 33.20 22.85 28.55
C TRP A 434 32.57 22.58 29.93
N ASN A 435 32.39 23.58 30.77
CA ASN A 435 31.66 23.41 32.04
C ASN A 435 30.16 23.18 31.84
N LYS A 436 29.54 23.82 30.84
CA LYS A 436 28.14 23.52 30.47
C LYS A 436 27.95 22.06 30.07
N ILE A 437 28.92 21.45 29.36
CA ILE A 437 28.89 20.01 29.07
C ILE A 437 28.97 19.20 30.36
N LEU A 438 29.91 19.54 31.28
CA LEU A 438 30.02 18.80 32.55
C LEU A 438 28.80 18.98 33.48
N ALA A 439 28.03 20.04 33.34
CA ALA A 439 26.76 20.22 34.02
C ALA A 439 25.67 19.24 33.51
N ILE A 440 25.71 18.89 32.21
CA ILE A 440 24.82 17.91 31.60
C ILE A 440 25.33 16.47 31.83
N ASP A 441 26.63 16.25 31.57
CA ASP A 441 27.31 14.95 31.69
C ASP A 441 28.62 15.12 32.51
N PRO A 442 28.56 14.95 33.84
CA PRO A 442 29.74 15.06 34.70
C PRO A 442 30.84 14.03 34.40
N ALA A 443 30.55 12.98 33.65
CA ALA A 443 31.53 11.98 33.26
C ALA A 443 32.23 12.26 31.93
N ASN A 444 31.86 13.31 31.20
CA ASN A 444 32.34 13.61 29.87
C ASN A 444 33.88 13.76 29.82
N ALA A 445 34.55 12.76 29.24
CA ALA A 445 35.99 12.67 29.22
C ALA A 445 36.64 13.76 28.31
N THR A 446 35.92 14.17 27.25
CA THR A 446 36.43 15.20 26.33
C THR A 446 36.42 16.56 26.98
N ALA A 447 35.36 16.93 27.68
CA ALA A 447 35.28 18.20 28.40
C ALA A 447 36.33 18.30 29.52
N LYS A 448 36.55 17.22 30.29
CA LYS A 448 37.60 17.17 31.33
C LYS A 448 38.98 17.39 30.74
N ARG A 449 39.32 16.67 29.66
CA ARG A 449 40.63 16.81 28.99
C ARG A 449 40.84 18.22 28.44
N ALA A 450 39.79 18.79 27.84
CA ALA A 450 39.86 20.14 27.31
C ALA A 450 40.15 21.18 28.43
N LEU A 451 39.43 21.11 29.54
CA LEU A 451 39.63 21.99 30.70
C LEU A 451 41.02 21.83 31.34
N ASP A 452 41.54 20.59 31.42
CA ASP A 452 42.91 20.35 31.93
C ASP A 452 43.98 20.95 31.00
N GLY A 453 43.75 20.97 29.66
CA GLY A 453 44.65 21.56 28.69
C GLY A 453 44.65 23.10 28.65
N ILE A 454 43.57 23.73 29.13
CA ILE A 454 43.42 25.19 29.11
C ILE A 454 44.12 25.86 30.34
N LYS A 455 44.48 25.09 31.35
CA LYS A 455 45.18 25.60 32.53
C LYS A 455 46.53 26.17 32.15
#